data_9eb657f349e241e7561c2742f4a69d06
#
_entry.id   9eb657f349e241e7561c2742f4a69d06
#
_cell.length_a   1.000
_cell.length_b   1.000
_cell.length_c   1.000
_cell.angle_alpha   90.00
_cell.angle_beta   90.00
_cell.angle_gamma   90.00
#
_symmetry.space_group_name_H-M   'P 1'
#
loop_
_entity.id
_entity.type
_entity.pdbx_description
1 polymer ?
#
loop_
_entity_poly.entity_id
_entity_poly.type
_entity_poly.pdbx_seq_one_letter_code
_entity_poly.pdbx_strand_id
1 'polypeptide(L)'
;MEIHQITDFNAPELDVYARLTENQLVNRADPENALFVAESPLVIGRALDAGCAPVSFLMEQKHIEGKGAALLARCPDVAVYAAELDVLTQLTGFHLTRGMLCAMRRPKLRDPAVLLQDASRVAVLENVMNPTNLGAIFRSAAALGMDAVLLTSAGSDPLYRRAVRVSMGTVFQVPWAYLSEGWTELLHTLGFRTAAMALRDDSVRLDDPRLAAERKLAVVMGTEGDGLADATIAACDYTVRIPMHHGVDSLNVAAASAVAFYQLGKPAE
;
A
#
# COMPACT_ATOMS: atom_id res chain seq x y z
N MET A 1 5.23 -1.90 -30.32
CA MET A 1 4.56 -0.88 -29.48
C MET A 1 3.65 -0.08 -30.39
N GLU A 2 2.37 -0.01 -30.08
CA GLU A 2 1.36 0.72 -30.84
C GLU A 2 1.01 2.01 -30.09
N ILE A 3 1.17 3.16 -30.76
CA ILE A 3 0.91 4.49 -30.16
C ILE A 3 -0.39 5.01 -30.77
N HIS A 4 -1.39 5.25 -29.93
CA HIS A 4 -2.70 5.77 -30.28
C HIS A 4 -2.81 7.22 -29.85
N GLN A 5 -3.03 8.13 -30.81
CA GLN A 5 -3.38 9.51 -30.49
C GLN A 5 -4.83 9.55 -30.01
N ILE A 6 -5.07 10.22 -28.88
CA ILE A 6 -6.42 10.36 -28.33
C ILE A 6 -7.19 11.38 -29.16
N THR A 7 -8.22 10.89 -29.86
CA THR A 7 -9.13 11.70 -30.68
C THR A 7 -10.58 11.60 -30.19
N ASP A 8 -10.92 10.52 -29.47
CA ASP A 8 -12.24 10.29 -28.86
C ASP A 8 -12.07 10.05 -27.34
N PHE A 9 -12.61 10.98 -26.55
CA PHE A 9 -12.60 10.85 -25.07
C PHE A 9 -13.51 9.74 -24.53
N ASN A 10 -14.46 9.28 -25.34
CA ASN A 10 -15.41 8.23 -24.94
C ASN A 10 -14.93 6.82 -25.33
N ALA A 11 -13.75 6.71 -25.91
CA ALA A 11 -13.19 5.41 -26.26
C ALA A 11 -13.11 4.50 -24.99
N PRO A 12 -13.66 3.27 -25.04
CA PRO A 12 -13.74 2.39 -23.88
C PRO A 12 -12.38 2.05 -23.28
N GLU A 13 -11.32 2.06 -24.06
CA GLU A 13 -9.94 1.79 -23.66
C GLU A 13 -9.41 2.83 -22.64
N LEU A 14 -10.03 4.02 -22.61
CA LEU A 14 -9.67 5.11 -21.71
C LEU A 14 -10.45 5.06 -20.38
N ASP A 15 -11.47 4.19 -20.23
CA ASP A 15 -12.32 4.11 -19.05
C ASP A 15 -11.51 3.86 -17.78
N VAL A 16 -10.50 3.02 -17.85
CA VAL A 16 -9.62 2.68 -16.73
C VAL A 16 -8.93 3.91 -16.12
N TYR A 17 -8.71 4.94 -16.89
CA TYR A 17 -8.05 6.18 -16.44
C TYR A 17 -9.02 7.27 -16.00
N ALA A 18 -10.23 7.31 -16.58
CA ALA A 18 -11.13 8.45 -16.51
C ALA A 18 -12.46 8.18 -15.81
N ARG A 19 -13.02 6.98 -15.96
CA ARG A 19 -14.41 6.69 -15.61
C ARG A 19 -14.59 5.58 -14.59
N LEU A 20 -13.69 4.58 -14.54
CA LEU A 20 -13.82 3.51 -13.56
C LEU A 20 -13.44 3.98 -12.15
N THR A 21 -14.31 3.68 -11.21
CA THR A 21 -14.05 3.87 -9.79
C THR A 21 -13.05 2.83 -9.27
N GLU A 22 -12.43 3.09 -8.12
CA GLU A 22 -11.51 2.15 -7.48
C GLU A 22 -12.16 0.77 -7.25
N ASN A 23 -13.44 0.73 -6.84
CA ASN A 23 -14.16 -0.54 -6.63
C ASN A 23 -14.40 -1.31 -7.94
N GLN A 24 -14.63 -0.60 -9.05
CA GLN A 24 -14.75 -1.22 -10.37
C GLN A 24 -13.41 -1.76 -10.86
N LEU A 25 -12.31 -1.07 -10.58
CA LEU A 25 -10.96 -1.54 -10.88
C LEU A 25 -10.57 -2.78 -10.07
N VAL A 26 -10.93 -2.82 -8.77
CA VAL A 26 -10.71 -4.02 -7.91
C VAL A 26 -11.45 -5.24 -8.45
N ASN A 27 -12.60 -5.06 -9.09
CA ASN A 27 -13.37 -6.10 -9.78
C ASN A 27 -13.47 -7.42 -9.00
N ARG A 28 -14.01 -7.38 -7.80
CA ARG A 28 -14.11 -8.55 -6.90
C ARG A 28 -14.87 -9.72 -7.49
N ALA A 29 -15.76 -9.47 -8.45
CA ALA A 29 -16.54 -10.51 -9.14
C ALA A 29 -15.69 -11.29 -10.17
N ASP A 30 -14.65 -10.65 -10.73
CA ASP A 30 -13.73 -11.24 -11.70
C ASP A 30 -12.29 -10.78 -11.38
N PRO A 31 -11.66 -11.37 -10.35
CA PRO A 31 -10.32 -10.95 -9.88
C PRO A 31 -9.21 -11.13 -10.92
N GLU A 32 -9.38 -12.00 -11.90
CA GLU A 32 -8.39 -12.20 -12.96
C GLU A 32 -8.33 -11.00 -13.92
N ASN A 33 -9.42 -10.27 -14.05
CA ASN A 33 -9.51 -9.04 -14.82
C ASN A 33 -9.40 -7.78 -13.97
N ALA A 34 -9.11 -7.91 -12.68
CA ALA A 34 -8.91 -6.78 -11.77
C ALA A 34 -7.68 -5.96 -12.16
N LEU A 35 -7.83 -4.62 -12.05
CA LEU A 35 -6.82 -3.65 -12.44
C LEU A 35 -6.46 -2.71 -11.28
N PHE A 36 -5.37 -2.01 -11.46
CA PHE A 36 -5.01 -0.81 -10.71
C PHE A 36 -4.29 0.17 -11.62
N VAL A 37 -4.19 1.43 -11.20
CA VAL A 37 -3.49 2.48 -11.97
C VAL A 37 -2.27 2.95 -11.19
N ALA A 38 -1.09 2.77 -11.79
CA ALA A 38 0.17 3.32 -11.30
C ALA A 38 0.44 4.69 -11.94
N GLU A 39 0.91 5.66 -11.14
CA GLU A 39 1.21 7.02 -11.59
C GLU A 39 2.69 7.35 -11.38
N SER A 40 3.36 7.82 -12.38
CA SER A 40 4.75 8.24 -12.49
C SER A 40 5.72 7.13 -12.93
N PRO A 41 6.82 7.52 -13.61
CA PRO A 41 7.84 6.55 -14.06
C PRO A 41 8.40 5.69 -12.92
N LEU A 42 8.68 6.28 -11.75
CA LEU A 42 9.23 5.57 -10.60
C LEU A 42 8.27 4.49 -10.07
N VAL A 43 6.99 4.85 -9.91
CA VAL A 43 5.97 3.92 -9.38
C VAL A 43 5.70 2.79 -10.36
N ILE A 44 5.59 3.12 -11.65
CA ILE A 44 5.40 2.13 -12.72
C ILE A 44 6.61 1.19 -12.80
N GLY A 45 7.84 1.72 -12.72
CA GLY A 45 9.05 0.91 -12.68
C GLY A 45 9.05 -0.09 -11.52
N ARG A 46 8.71 0.35 -10.30
CA ARG A 46 8.59 -0.53 -9.12
C ARG A 46 7.52 -1.61 -9.27
N ALA A 47 6.39 -1.28 -9.88
CA ALA A 47 5.35 -2.26 -10.17
C ALA A 47 5.82 -3.31 -11.21
N LEU A 48 6.50 -2.89 -12.27
CA LEU A 48 7.11 -3.80 -13.25
C LEU A 48 8.19 -4.69 -12.61
N ASP A 49 9.03 -4.12 -11.72
CA ASP A 49 10.06 -4.87 -10.99
C ASP A 49 9.44 -5.94 -10.07
N ALA A 50 8.25 -5.66 -9.53
CA ALA A 50 7.46 -6.61 -8.74
C ALA A 50 6.68 -7.63 -9.59
N GLY A 51 6.81 -7.60 -10.92
CA GLY A 51 6.17 -8.54 -11.84
C GLY A 51 4.71 -8.20 -12.18
N CYS A 52 4.23 -6.98 -11.91
CA CYS A 52 2.91 -6.56 -12.34
C CYS A 52 2.85 -6.41 -13.85
N ALA A 53 1.82 -7.01 -14.49
CA ALA A 53 1.65 -6.99 -15.94
C ALA A 53 0.96 -5.69 -16.39
N PRO A 54 1.60 -4.86 -17.26
CA PRO A 54 0.98 -3.66 -17.82
C PRO A 54 -0.07 -4.04 -18.86
N VAL A 55 -1.15 -3.26 -18.89
CA VAL A 55 -2.26 -3.41 -19.85
C VAL A 55 -2.23 -2.30 -20.88
N SER A 56 -2.03 -1.06 -20.44
CA SER A 56 -1.88 0.10 -21.31
C SER A 56 -1.16 1.23 -20.58
N PHE A 57 -0.65 2.18 -21.34
CA PHE A 57 -0.11 3.43 -20.84
C PHE A 57 -0.95 4.62 -21.29
N LEU A 58 -1.04 5.64 -20.44
CA LEU A 58 -1.58 6.95 -20.79
C LEU A 58 -0.53 8.00 -20.43
N MET A 59 -0.10 8.80 -21.40
CA MET A 59 0.97 9.77 -21.16
C MET A 59 0.92 10.99 -22.08
N GLU A 60 1.59 12.03 -21.65
CA GLU A 60 1.84 13.19 -22.51
C GLU A 60 2.81 12.83 -23.64
N GLN A 61 2.52 13.30 -24.86
CA GLN A 61 3.29 13.00 -26.08
C GLN A 61 4.81 13.15 -25.90
N LYS A 62 5.25 14.21 -25.24
CA LYS A 62 6.69 14.49 -25.02
C LYS A 62 7.41 13.44 -24.15
N HIS A 63 6.67 12.59 -23.40
CA HIS A 63 7.27 11.60 -22.54
C HIS A 63 7.53 10.27 -23.23
N ILE A 64 7.02 10.05 -24.43
CA ILE A 64 7.24 8.80 -25.19
C ILE A 64 8.73 8.60 -25.44
N GLU A 65 9.42 9.60 -25.96
CA GLU A 65 10.87 9.57 -26.20
C GLU A 65 11.70 10.11 -25.03
N GLY A 66 11.02 10.65 -24.00
CA GLY A 66 11.61 11.23 -22.80
C GLY A 66 11.60 10.27 -21.60
N LYS A 67 10.96 10.72 -20.52
CA LYS A 67 10.93 9.99 -19.22
C LYS A 67 10.27 8.61 -19.28
N GLY A 68 9.42 8.36 -20.27
CA GLY A 68 8.73 7.08 -20.48
C GLY A 68 9.53 6.07 -21.31
N ALA A 69 10.50 6.51 -22.11
CA ALA A 69 11.16 5.67 -23.10
C ALA A 69 11.72 4.35 -22.52
N ALA A 70 12.42 4.42 -21.39
CA ALA A 70 13.00 3.24 -20.75
C ALA A 70 11.94 2.25 -20.24
N LEU A 71 10.79 2.72 -19.78
CA LEU A 71 9.68 1.87 -19.35
C LEU A 71 8.96 1.24 -20.54
N LEU A 72 8.72 2.03 -21.59
CA LEU A 72 8.08 1.55 -22.83
C LEU A 72 8.93 0.48 -23.51
N ALA A 73 10.26 0.61 -23.48
CA ALA A 73 11.16 -0.40 -24.01
C ALA A 73 11.05 -1.76 -23.28
N ARG A 74 10.63 -1.76 -22.01
CA ARG A 74 10.35 -2.99 -21.23
C ARG A 74 8.99 -3.63 -21.62
N CYS A 75 8.12 -2.89 -22.30
CA CYS A 75 6.74 -3.27 -22.57
C CYS A 75 6.39 -3.09 -24.08
N PRO A 76 7.10 -3.75 -25.02
CA PRO A 76 7.01 -3.46 -26.46
C PRO A 76 5.63 -3.75 -27.06
N ASP A 77 4.86 -4.66 -26.45
CA ASP A 77 3.56 -5.12 -26.97
C ASP A 77 2.36 -4.43 -26.28
N VAL A 78 2.62 -3.44 -25.44
CA VAL A 78 1.58 -2.73 -24.67
C VAL A 78 1.17 -1.45 -25.39
N ALA A 79 -0.16 -1.22 -25.50
CA ALA A 79 -0.71 -0.01 -26.12
C ALA A 79 -0.36 1.25 -25.35
N VAL A 80 -0.05 2.32 -26.06
CA VAL A 80 0.26 3.65 -25.51
C VAL A 80 -0.76 4.66 -26.03
N TYR A 81 -1.55 5.23 -25.14
CA TYR A 81 -2.46 6.33 -25.44
C TYR A 81 -1.77 7.65 -25.14
N ALA A 82 -1.69 8.53 -26.12
CA ALA A 82 -0.94 9.78 -26.02
C ALA A 82 -1.76 10.99 -26.44
N ALA A 83 -1.56 12.10 -25.75
CA ALA A 83 -2.08 13.41 -26.12
C ALA A 83 -1.26 14.52 -25.47
N GLU A 84 -1.62 15.77 -25.80
CA GLU A 84 -1.11 16.94 -25.09
C GLU A 84 -1.68 17.03 -23.66
N LEU A 85 -1.00 17.74 -22.77
CA LEU A 85 -1.31 17.78 -21.34
C LEU A 85 -2.71 18.31 -21.02
N ASP A 86 -3.19 19.29 -21.76
CA ASP A 86 -4.53 19.85 -21.60
C ASP A 86 -5.62 18.84 -21.94
N VAL A 87 -5.42 18.06 -23.00
CA VAL A 87 -6.29 16.95 -23.42
C VAL A 87 -6.33 15.86 -22.34
N LEU A 88 -5.17 15.47 -21.81
CA LEU A 88 -5.08 14.49 -20.73
C LEU A 88 -5.73 14.99 -19.44
N THR A 89 -5.59 16.29 -19.14
CA THR A 89 -6.22 16.92 -17.97
C THR A 89 -7.75 16.89 -18.08
N GLN A 90 -8.30 17.16 -19.26
CA GLN A 90 -9.74 17.06 -19.52
C GLN A 90 -10.24 15.62 -19.36
N LEU A 91 -9.51 14.64 -19.91
CA LEU A 91 -9.88 13.23 -19.86
C LEU A 91 -9.90 12.70 -18.42
N THR A 92 -8.85 12.97 -17.64
CA THR A 92 -8.67 12.40 -16.30
C THR A 92 -9.32 13.21 -15.19
N GLY A 93 -9.72 14.46 -15.47
CA GLY A 93 -10.28 15.38 -14.48
C GLY A 93 -9.25 15.96 -13.51
N PHE A 94 -7.95 15.71 -13.72
CA PHE A 94 -6.86 16.28 -12.90
C PHE A 94 -5.58 16.44 -13.72
N HIS A 95 -4.73 17.36 -13.28
CA HIS A 95 -3.46 17.64 -13.95
C HIS A 95 -2.45 16.50 -13.73
N LEU A 96 -1.97 15.89 -14.80
CA LEU A 96 -0.97 14.82 -14.80
C LEU A 96 0.43 15.35 -14.46
N THR A 97 0.64 15.79 -13.23
CA THR A 97 1.89 16.42 -12.77
C THR A 97 3.14 15.54 -12.94
N ARG A 98 2.96 14.21 -12.99
CA ARG A 98 4.06 13.24 -13.11
C ARG A 98 4.18 12.62 -14.51
N GLY A 99 3.34 13.04 -15.44
CA GLY A 99 3.50 12.86 -16.88
C GLY A 99 3.01 11.52 -17.44
N MET A 100 2.78 10.46 -16.64
CA MET A 100 2.30 9.18 -17.16
C MET A 100 1.54 8.36 -16.14
N LEU A 101 0.59 7.58 -16.65
CA LEU A 101 -0.16 6.54 -15.97
C LEU A 101 0.06 5.20 -16.66
N CYS A 102 -0.08 4.11 -15.91
CA CYS A 102 -0.13 2.76 -16.45
C CYS A 102 -1.25 1.99 -15.77
N ALA A 103 -2.17 1.45 -16.56
CA ALA A 103 -3.13 0.46 -16.10
C ALA A 103 -2.42 -0.91 -16.07
N MET A 104 -2.54 -1.61 -14.95
CA MET A 104 -1.83 -2.85 -14.71
C MET A 104 -2.77 -3.90 -14.11
N ARG A 105 -2.52 -5.17 -14.39
CA ARG A 105 -3.21 -6.28 -13.73
C ARG A 105 -2.83 -6.33 -12.26
N ARG A 106 -3.81 -6.60 -11.41
CA ARG A 106 -3.56 -6.82 -9.98
C ARG A 106 -2.77 -8.11 -9.78
N PRO A 107 -1.74 -8.11 -8.92
CA PRO A 107 -1.03 -9.34 -8.59
C PRO A 107 -1.94 -10.29 -7.80
N LYS A 108 -1.71 -11.61 -7.95
CA LYS A 108 -2.36 -12.60 -7.09
C LYS A 108 -1.91 -12.39 -5.65
N LEU A 109 -2.88 -12.40 -4.73
CA LEU A 109 -2.60 -12.28 -3.30
C LEU A 109 -1.85 -13.52 -2.80
N ARG A 110 -0.90 -13.29 -1.90
CA ARG A 110 -0.16 -14.37 -1.24
C ARG A 110 -0.91 -14.87 -0.03
N ASP A 111 -0.74 -16.16 0.27
CA ASP A 111 -1.18 -16.72 1.54
C ASP A 111 -0.38 -16.07 2.69
N PRO A 112 -1.04 -15.51 3.73
CA PRO A 112 -0.34 -14.90 4.87
C PRO A 112 0.63 -15.85 5.56
N ALA A 113 0.30 -17.13 5.72
CA ALA A 113 1.16 -18.09 6.39
C ALA A 113 2.47 -18.32 5.61
N VAL A 114 2.39 -18.39 4.28
CA VAL A 114 3.56 -18.53 3.42
C VAL A 114 4.41 -17.26 3.46
N LEU A 115 3.75 -16.09 3.40
CA LEU A 115 4.42 -14.79 3.40
C LEU A 115 5.20 -14.55 4.71
N LEU A 116 4.73 -15.10 5.83
CA LEU A 116 5.28 -14.86 7.17
C LEU A 116 6.35 -15.88 7.62
N GLN A 117 6.67 -16.89 6.83
CA GLN A 117 7.62 -17.94 7.22
C GLN A 117 8.95 -17.39 7.73
N ASP A 118 9.55 -16.50 6.94
CA ASP A 118 10.85 -15.90 7.24
C ASP A 118 10.75 -14.49 7.83
N ALA A 119 9.54 -13.98 8.04
CA ALA A 119 9.31 -12.67 8.60
C ALA A 119 9.55 -12.64 10.12
N SER A 120 10.06 -11.53 10.61
CA SER A 120 10.30 -11.30 12.05
C SER A 120 9.71 -9.98 12.55
N ARG A 121 9.51 -9.02 11.68
CA ARG A 121 8.90 -7.70 11.99
C ARG A 121 7.79 -7.41 11.00
N VAL A 122 6.54 -7.44 11.47
CA VAL A 122 5.37 -7.24 10.60
C VAL A 122 4.44 -6.16 11.15
N ALA A 123 3.78 -5.46 10.26
CA ALA A 123 2.71 -4.52 10.61
C ALA A 123 1.36 -5.17 10.34
N VAL A 124 0.42 -5.07 11.28
CA VAL A 124 -0.99 -5.44 11.10
C VAL A 124 -1.81 -4.16 11.10
N LEU A 125 -2.59 -3.94 10.06
CA LEU A 125 -3.43 -2.75 9.89
C LEU A 125 -4.90 -3.14 10.02
N GLU A 126 -5.49 -2.82 11.17
CA GLU A 126 -6.90 -3.08 11.43
C GLU A 126 -7.73 -1.90 10.94
N ASN A 127 -8.48 -2.12 9.84
CA ASN A 127 -9.48 -1.20 9.31
C ASN A 127 -8.95 0.22 9.03
N VAL A 128 -7.72 0.37 8.57
CA VAL A 128 -7.20 1.68 8.14
C VAL A 128 -7.92 2.11 6.87
N MET A 129 -8.83 3.09 7.01
CA MET A 129 -9.79 3.47 5.96
C MET A 129 -9.24 4.50 4.98
N ASN A 130 -8.31 5.34 5.42
CA ASN A 130 -7.78 6.41 4.57
C ASN A 130 -6.63 5.91 3.68
N PRO A 131 -6.79 5.89 2.35
CA PRO A 131 -5.74 5.41 1.43
C PRO A 131 -4.46 6.27 1.47
N THR A 132 -4.55 7.52 1.92
CA THR A 132 -3.36 8.36 2.14
C THR A 132 -2.53 7.84 3.32
N ASN A 133 -3.19 7.52 4.44
CA ASN A 133 -2.52 6.95 5.60
C ASN A 133 -1.96 5.57 5.26
N LEU A 134 -2.73 4.73 4.57
CA LEU A 134 -2.28 3.43 4.12
C LEU A 134 -1.00 3.52 3.27
N GLY A 135 -0.98 4.40 2.27
CA GLY A 135 0.21 4.61 1.44
C GLY A 135 1.43 5.12 2.23
N ALA A 136 1.21 6.01 3.20
CA ALA A 136 2.28 6.52 4.07
C ALA A 136 2.82 5.42 5.00
N ILE A 137 1.95 4.54 5.52
CA ILE A 137 2.35 3.39 6.34
C ILE A 137 3.21 2.42 5.52
N PHE A 138 2.82 2.08 4.29
CA PHE A 138 3.66 1.25 3.40
C PHE A 138 5.03 1.86 3.14
N ARG A 139 5.08 3.19 2.97
CA ARG A 139 6.35 3.89 2.79
C ARG A 139 7.23 3.80 4.04
N SER A 140 6.65 3.98 5.22
CA SER A 140 7.36 3.83 6.50
C SER A 140 7.79 2.39 6.74
N ALA A 141 6.95 1.41 6.44
CA ALA A 141 7.26 -0.02 6.56
C ALA A 141 8.48 -0.40 5.70
N ALA A 142 8.50 0.04 4.44
CA ALA A 142 9.63 -0.20 3.55
C ALA A 142 10.94 0.45 4.04
N ALA A 143 10.83 1.69 4.56
CA ALA A 143 12.02 2.45 4.98
C ALA A 143 12.58 2.01 6.34
N LEU A 144 11.75 1.40 7.19
CA LEU A 144 12.05 1.17 8.61
C LEU A 144 12.07 -0.33 8.97
N GLY A 145 12.34 -1.20 7.99
CA GLY A 145 12.69 -2.59 8.23
C GLY A 145 11.52 -3.51 8.63
N MET A 146 10.30 -3.23 8.14
CA MET A 146 9.19 -4.17 8.26
C MET A 146 9.24 -5.19 7.12
N ASP A 147 9.14 -6.49 7.43
CA ASP A 147 9.19 -7.57 6.45
C ASP A 147 7.90 -7.72 5.66
N ALA A 148 6.76 -7.39 6.28
CA ALA A 148 5.45 -7.49 5.65
C ALA A 148 4.44 -6.54 6.28
N VAL A 149 3.38 -6.25 5.50
CA VAL A 149 2.18 -5.54 5.97
C VAL A 149 0.97 -6.47 5.79
N LEU A 150 0.22 -6.66 6.85
CA LEU A 150 -0.99 -7.47 6.88
C LEU A 150 -2.19 -6.56 7.08
N LEU A 151 -3.29 -6.83 6.40
CA LEU A 151 -4.47 -5.96 6.42
C LEU A 151 -5.73 -6.77 6.77
N THR A 152 -6.59 -6.21 7.60
CA THR A 152 -7.95 -6.73 7.72
C THR A 152 -8.80 -6.28 6.51
N SER A 153 -9.84 -7.04 6.20
CA SER A 153 -10.59 -6.88 4.93
C SER A 153 -11.44 -5.62 4.83
N ALA A 154 -11.71 -4.94 5.95
CA ALA A 154 -12.59 -3.75 5.98
C ALA A 154 -11.85 -2.44 5.66
N GLY A 155 -10.52 -2.43 5.64
CA GLY A 155 -9.72 -1.24 5.36
C GLY A 155 -9.64 -0.87 3.88
N SER A 156 -8.93 0.23 3.59
CA SER A 156 -8.58 0.62 2.22
C SER A 156 -7.69 -0.42 1.54
N ASP A 157 -7.82 -0.50 0.23
CA ASP A 157 -6.98 -1.38 -0.58
C ASP A 157 -5.62 -0.73 -0.89
N PRO A 158 -4.49 -1.45 -0.72
CA PRO A 158 -3.15 -0.93 -0.99
C PRO A 158 -2.91 -0.51 -2.44
N LEU A 159 -3.67 -1.07 -3.37
CA LEU A 159 -3.57 -0.76 -4.80
C LEU A 159 -4.57 0.30 -5.27
N TYR A 160 -5.31 0.94 -4.37
CA TYR A 160 -6.02 2.17 -4.71
C TYR A 160 -5.02 3.22 -5.17
N ARG A 161 -5.34 3.92 -6.24
CA ARG A 161 -4.46 4.89 -6.89
C ARG A 161 -3.82 5.88 -5.90
N ARG A 162 -4.61 6.33 -4.91
CA ARG A 162 -4.13 7.24 -3.86
C ARG A 162 -3.06 6.58 -2.99
N ALA A 163 -3.26 5.34 -2.57
CA ALA A 163 -2.30 4.59 -1.74
C ALA A 163 -1.01 4.30 -2.52
N VAL A 164 -1.11 3.81 -3.75
CA VAL A 164 0.02 3.57 -4.66
C VAL A 164 0.84 4.85 -4.85
N ARG A 165 0.17 5.98 -5.09
CA ARG A 165 0.82 7.28 -5.30
C ARG A 165 1.55 7.78 -4.03
N VAL A 166 0.90 7.73 -2.88
CA VAL A 166 1.45 8.22 -1.60
C VAL A 166 2.60 7.33 -1.13
N SER A 167 2.49 6.02 -1.31
CA SER A 167 3.57 5.09 -1.01
C SER A 167 4.79 5.29 -1.91
N MET A 168 4.70 6.08 -2.98
CA MET A 168 5.73 6.17 -4.02
C MET A 168 6.07 4.80 -4.63
N GLY A 169 5.13 3.84 -4.60
CA GLY A 169 5.29 2.48 -5.09
C GLY A 169 5.98 1.52 -4.13
N THR A 170 6.22 1.89 -2.86
CA THR A 170 6.75 0.94 -1.87
C THR A 170 5.77 -0.18 -1.54
N VAL A 171 4.49 -0.01 -1.85
CA VAL A 171 3.49 -1.08 -1.83
C VAL A 171 3.88 -2.30 -2.69
N PHE A 172 4.74 -2.13 -3.66
CA PHE A 172 5.31 -3.21 -4.50
C PHE A 172 6.62 -3.78 -3.94
N GLN A 173 7.23 -3.11 -2.97
CA GLN A 173 8.52 -3.50 -2.38
C GLN A 173 8.35 -4.26 -1.07
N VAL A 174 7.32 -3.94 -0.28
CA VAL A 174 7.00 -4.67 0.95
C VAL A 174 5.90 -5.68 0.65
N PRO A 175 6.12 -6.98 0.89
CA PRO A 175 5.09 -7.99 0.74
C PRO A 175 3.87 -7.70 1.63
N TRP A 176 2.67 -8.01 1.14
CA TRP A 176 1.45 -7.82 1.92
C TRP A 176 0.39 -8.86 1.60
N ALA A 177 -0.52 -9.08 2.55
CA ALA A 177 -1.65 -9.98 2.40
C ALA A 177 -2.84 -9.51 3.24
N TYR A 178 -4.04 -9.99 2.87
CA TYR A 178 -5.21 -9.85 3.73
C TYR A 178 -5.27 -10.96 4.77
N LEU A 179 -5.71 -10.59 5.97
CA LEU A 179 -5.97 -11.48 7.09
C LEU A 179 -7.44 -11.89 7.11
N SER A 180 -7.69 -13.15 7.44
CA SER A 180 -9.02 -13.68 7.75
C SER A 180 -9.32 -13.56 9.26
N GLU A 181 -10.53 -13.93 9.66
CA GLU A 181 -10.86 -14.12 11.07
C GLU A 181 -9.88 -15.10 11.75
N GLY A 182 -9.61 -14.91 13.02
CA GLY A 182 -8.64 -15.73 13.77
C GLY A 182 -7.18 -15.41 13.45
N TRP A 183 -6.88 -14.25 12.88
CA TRP A 183 -5.53 -13.87 12.49
C TRP A 183 -4.54 -13.77 13.68
N THR A 184 -5.01 -13.47 14.88
CA THR A 184 -4.17 -13.45 16.10
C THR A 184 -3.62 -14.82 16.40
N GLU A 185 -4.46 -15.86 16.34
CA GLU A 185 -4.08 -17.25 16.51
C GLU A 185 -3.11 -17.73 15.44
N LEU A 186 -3.30 -17.27 14.19
CA LEU A 186 -2.35 -17.55 13.11
C LEU A 186 -0.97 -16.98 13.43
N LEU A 187 -0.90 -15.71 13.85
CA LEU A 187 0.38 -15.06 14.20
C LEU A 187 1.06 -15.76 15.39
N HIS A 188 0.30 -16.11 16.44
CA HIS A 188 0.83 -16.85 17.59
C HIS A 188 1.37 -18.23 17.18
N THR A 189 0.65 -18.95 16.30
CA THR A 189 1.08 -20.25 15.77
C THR A 189 2.39 -20.14 14.98
N LEU A 190 2.60 -19.02 14.28
CA LEU A 190 3.84 -18.72 13.55
C LEU A 190 4.96 -18.15 14.44
N GLY A 191 4.70 -18.07 15.75
CA GLY A 191 5.67 -17.64 16.76
C GLY A 191 5.83 -16.15 16.93
N PHE A 192 4.90 -15.34 16.41
CA PHE A 192 4.88 -13.90 16.64
C PHE A 192 4.30 -13.57 18.00
N ARG A 193 4.89 -12.58 18.67
CA ARG A 193 4.23 -11.79 19.70
C ARG A 193 3.53 -10.61 19.04
N THR A 194 2.38 -10.23 19.59
CA THR A 194 1.54 -9.17 19.05
C THR A 194 1.52 -7.96 19.96
N ALA A 195 1.74 -6.76 19.40
CA ALA A 195 1.81 -5.50 20.13
C ALA A 195 0.73 -4.52 19.60
N ALA A 196 -0.38 -4.41 20.32
CA ALA A 196 -1.47 -3.50 20.01
C ALA A 196 -1.10 -2.04 20.35
N MET A 197 -1.04 -1.18 19.33
CA MET A 197 -0.79 0.25 19.56
C MET A 197 -2.07 0.92 20.05
N ALA A 198 -2.21 1.03 21.38
CA ALA A 198 -3.39 1.59 22.03
C ALA A 198 -3.04 2.29 23.35
N LEU A 199 -3.86 3.29 23.72
CA LEU A 199 -3.74 3.99 24.99
C LEU A 199 -4.66 3.35 26.03
N ARG A 200 -4.07 2.58 26.95
CA ARG A 200 -4.73 1.94 28.10
C ARG A 200 -3.91 2.19 29.36
N ASP A 201 -4.51 1.99 30.53
CA ASP A 201 -3.83 2.22 31.82
C ASP A 201 -2.64 1.27 32.01
N ASP A 202 -2.74 0.05 31.49
CA ASP A 202 -1.74 -1.02 31.56
C ASP A 202 -0.75 -1.01 30.36
N SER A 203 -0.86 -0.04 29.45
CA SER A 203 0.01 0.02 28.28
C SER A 203 1.48 0.22 28.66
N VAL A 204 2.34 -0.65 28.12
CA VAL A 204 3.80 -0.45 28.21
C VAL A 204 4.26 0.65 27.24
N ARG A 205 5.41 1.23 27.53
CA ARG A 205 5.98 2.25 26.63
C ARG A 205 6.56 1.60 25.38
N LEU A 206 6.53 2.32 24.26
CA LEU A 206 7.08 1.87 22.99
C LEU A 206 8.60 1.52 23.07
N ASP A 207 9.33 2.17 23.95
CA ASP A 207 10.76 1.94 24.20
C ASP A 207 11.03 0.84 25.28
N ASP A 208 10.03 0.08 25.66
CA ASP A 208 10.20 -1.06 26.58
C ASP A 208 11.13 -2.12 25.93
N PRO A 209 12.24 -2.48 26.59
CA PRO A 209 13.23 -3.39 26.01
C PRO A 209 12.69 -4.78 25.71
N ARG A 210 11.61 -5.21 26.34
CA ARG A 210 10.95 -6.49 26.03
C ARG A 210 10.46 -6.56 24.60
N LEU A 211 9.93 -5.45 24.04
CA LEU A 211 9.42 -5.41 22.68
C LEU A 211 10.55 -5.60 21.66
N ALA A 212 11.70 -4.94 21.86
CA ALA A 212 12.86 -5.10 20.98
C ALA A 212 13.49 -6.48 21.07
N ALA A 213 13.40 -7.15 22.26
CA ALA A 213 13.94 -8.48 22.49
C ALA A 213 13.11 -9.59 21.85
N GLU A 214 11.86 -9.33 21.46
CA GLU A 214 11.03 -10.35 20.80
C GLU A 214 11.64 -10.78 19.48
N ARG A 215 11.77 -12.10 19.30
CA ARG A 215 12.33 -12.67 18.07
C ARG A 215 11.45 -12.38 16.85
N LYS A 216 10.12 -12.51 17.01
CA LYS A 216 9.11 -12.19 16.00
C LYS A 216 8.06 -11.28 16.64
N LEU A 217 7.87 -10.09 16.06
CA LEU A 217 6.93 -9.11 16.59
C LEU A 217 6.01 -8.58 15.49
N ALA A 218 4.70 -8.61 15.77
CA ALA A 218 3.67 -7.99 14.94
C ALA A 218 3.15 -6.71 15.62
N VAL A 219 3.36 -5.56 14.98
CA VAL A 219 2.88 -4.26 15.46
C VAL A 219 1.49 -4.01 14.88
N VAL A 220 0.48 -3.94 15.73
CA VAL A 220 -0.92 -3.83 15.34
C VAL A 220 -1.38 -2.38 15.46
N MET A 221 -1.81 -1.81 14.34
CA MET A 221 -2.26 -0.42 14.20
C MET A 221 -3.75 -0.39 13.89
N GLY A 222 -4.50 0.46 14.61
CA GLY A 222 -5.95 0.62 14.42
C GLY A 222 -6.33 1.68 13.40
N THR A 223 -7.64 1.79 13.16
CA THR A 223 -8.24 2.82 12.33
C THR A 223 -8.12 4.22 12.93
N GLU A 224 -8.35 5.22 12.09
CA GLU A 224 -8.40 6.62 12.52
C GLU A 224 -9.68 6.89 13.35
N GLY A 225 -9.52 7.50 14.51
CA GLY A 225 -10.59 7.83 15.43
C GLY A 225 -10.82 6.77 16.49
N ASP A 226 -11.40 5.65 16.16
CA ASP A 226 -11.77 4.59 17.13
C ASP A 226 -10.59 3.74 17.59
N GLY A 227 -9.50 3.71 16.83
CA GLY A 227 -8.32 2.91 17.13
C GLY A 227 -8.55 1.42 16.89
N LEU A 228 -7.98 0.58 17.74
CA LEU A 228 -8.15 -0.88 17.70
C LEU A 228 -9.42 -1.31 18.45
N ALA A 229 -10.07 -2.36 17.95
CA ALA A 229 -11.19 -2.98 18.67
C ALA A 229 -10.73 -3.55 20.03
N ASP A 230 -11.59 -3.48 21.06
CA ASP A 230 -11.28 -4.01 22.39
C ASP A 230 -10.94 -5.51 22.36
N ALA A 231 -11.62 -6.27 21.51
CA ALA A 231 -11.34 -7.68 21.29
C ALA A 231 -9.92 -7.92 20.73
N THR A 232 -9.48 -7.06 19.79
CA THR A 232 -8.14 -7.12 19.24
C THR A 232 -7.08 -6.80 20.29
N ILE A 233 -7.31 -5.75 21.10
CA ILE A 233 -6.39 -5.38 22.19
C ILE A 233 -6.27 -6.52 23.19
N ALA A 234 -7.41 -7.12 23.58
CA ALA A 234 -7.44 -8.23 24.54
C ALA A 234 -6.76 -9.52 24.02
N ALA A 235 -6.74 -9.74 22.69
CA ALA A 235 -6.10 -10.88 22.05
C ALA A 235 -4.59 -10.69 21.83
N CYS A 236 -4.06 -9.48 21.98
CA CYS A 236 -2.64 -9.18 21.80
C CYS A 236 -1.82 -9.45 23.08
N ASP A 237 -0.54 -9.80 22.91
CA ASP A 237 0.39 -10.07 24.04
C ASP A 237 0.79 -8.79 24.78
N TYR A 238 0.86 -7.66 24.07
CA TYR A 238 1.23 -6.36 24.60
C TYR A 238 0.23 -5.30 24.17
N THR A 239 -0.10 -4.39 25.10
CA THR A 239 -0.68 -3.09 24.76
C THR A 239 0.42 -2.04 24.88
N VAL A 240 0.64 -1.26 23.80
CA VAL A 240 1.81 -0.38 23.67
C VAL A 240 1.38 1.05 23.39
N ARG A 241 1.96 2.00 24.09
CA ARG A 241 1.72 3.44 23.89
C ARG A 241 2.99 4.17 23.47
N ILE A 242 2.85 5.15 22.61
CA ILE A 242 3.86 6.18 22.38
C ILE A 242 3.69 7.21 23.49
N PRO A 243 4.73 7.50 24.29
CA PRO A 243 4.64 8.57 25.32
C PRO A 243 4.37 9.93 24.68
N MET A 244 3.33 10.61 25.11
CA MET A 244 2.91 11.91 24.61
C MET A 244 3.14 13.00 25.64
N HIS A 245 3.18 14.26 25.19
CA HIS A 245 3.27 15.45 26.01
C HIS A 245 2.03 16.34 25.81
N HIS A 246 1.85 17.32 26.69
CA HIS A 246 0.81 18.37 26.59
C HIS A 246 -0.64 17.85 26.55
N GLY A 247 -0.91 16.65 27.07
CA GLY A 247 -2.26 16.07 27.06
C GLY A 247 -2.75 15.62 25.69
N VAL A 248 -1.83 15.40 24.73
CA VAL A 248 -2.15 14.80 23.44
C VAL A 248 -2.32 13.30 23.61
N ASP A 249 -3.47 12.76 23.21
CA ASP A 249 -3.80 11.34 23.40
C ASP A 249 -3.25 10.43 22.30
N SER A 250 -3.19 10.92 21.04
CA SER A 250 -2.78 10.11 19.91
C SER A 250 -2.11 10.91 18.80
N LEU A 251 -1.41 10.22 17.92
CA LEU A 251 -0.92 10.70 16.62
C LEU A 251 -1.80 10.17 15.50
N ASN A 252 -1.77 10.84 14.35
CA ASN A 252 -2.26 10.25 13.12
C ASN A 252 -1.61 8.87 12.91
N VAL A 253 -2.40 7.88 12.44
CA VAL A 253 -1.94 6.47 12.35
C VAL A 253 -0.67 6.30 11.50
N ALA A 254 -0.50 7.09 10.43
CA ALA A 254 0.71 7.03 9.61
C ALA A 254 1.93 7.60 10.35
N ALA A 255 1.76 8.65 11.17
CA ALA A 255 2.82 9.17 12.02
C ALA A 255 3.15 8.17 13.15
N ALA A 256 2.14 7.63 13.82
CA ALA A 256 2.32 6.61 14.85
C ALA A 256 3.06 5.37 14.32
N SER A 257 2.71 4.91 13.10
CA SER A 257 3.38 3.78 12.47
C SER A 257 4.86 4.07 12.20
N ALA A 258 5.20 5.26 11.71
CA ALA A 258 6.59 5.64 11.47
C ALA A 258 7.43 5.62 12.76
N VAL A 259 6.88 6.13 13.86
CA VAL A 259 7.54 6.11 15.19
C VAL A 259 7.69 4.68 15.69
N ALA A 260 6.62 3.86 15.60
CA ALA A 260 6.65 2.46 16.04
C ALA A 260 7.64 1.62 15.20
N PHE A 261 7.64 1.77 13.88
CA PHE A 261 8.53 1.03 13.00
C PHE A 261 10.00 1.46 13.15
N TYR A 262 10.27 2.74 13.42
CA TYR A 262 11.62 3.19 13.74
C TYR A 262 12.17 2.53 15.00
N GLN A 263 11.32 2.37 16.03
CA GLN A 263 11.72 1.77 17.32
C GLN A 263 11.79 0.24 17.27
N LEU A 264 10.89 -0.41 16.52
CA LEU A 264 10.67 -1.86 16.60
C LEU A 264 10.99 -2.62 15.30
N GLY A 265 11.25 -1.92 14.20
CA GLY A 265 11.66 -2.52 12.93
C GLY A 265 13.07 -3.10 12.97
N LYS A 266 13.47 -3.75 11.89
CA LYS A 266 14.84 -4.23 11.77
C LYS A 266 15.81 -3.05 11.69
N PRO A 267 17.00 -3.15 12.30
CA PRO A 267 18.04 -2.14 12.12
C PRO A 267 18.43 -2.07 10.63
N ALA A 268 18.75 -0.86 10.16
CA ALA A 268 19.36 -0.70 8.85
C ALA A 268 20.75 -1.37 8.83
N GLU A 269 21.04 -2.02 7.70
CA GLU A 269 22.36 -2.62 7.46
C GLU A 269 23.47 -1.56 7.34
#